data_6afaec03ca7b9feb5820331d7a07a563
#
_entry.id   6afaec03ca7b9feb5820331d7a07a563
#
_cell.length_a   1.000
_cell.length_b   1.000
_cell.length_c   1.000
_cell.angle_alpha   90.00
_cell.angle_beta   90.00
_cell.angle_gamma   90.00
#
_symmetry.space_group_name_H-M   'P 1'
#
loop_
_entity.id
_entity.type
_entity.pdbx_description
1 polymer ?
#
loop_
_entity_poly.entity_id
_entity_poly.type
_entity_poly.pdbx_seq_one_letter_code
_entity_poly.pdbx_strand_id
1 'polypeptide(L)'
;MRPIQNAGGHVGLTARNYPIAYNTAISAGEVVQLSGGLVVAAAANQTAAILGIAAENHPGTEDPLNLRANGTEILVYDNPELIFECPAPTFAASGGTATTVTTTTTDVATTTADAFNGGFLVSPKGNKRAVTDFANSTTTNTFTVPSGETAADGDVYTLYPQIGCAAGWRLDSTTLSKIVLTATGCTKLKVVGHDFDRKMIRLMAVEHSLGVEN
;
A
#
# COMPACT_ATOMS: atom_id res chain seq x y z
N MET A 1 -4.78 0.14 6.83
CA MET A 1 -4.02 -1.15 6.95
C MET A 1 -4.26 -1.78 8.31
N ARG A 2 -3.97 -3.04 8.47
CA ARG A 2 -4.00 -3.69 9.79
C ARG A 2 -2.74 -4.51 9.99
N PRO A 3 -2.13 -4.49 11.17
CA PRO A 3 -1.03 -5.35 11.50
C PRO A 3 -1.52 -6.80 11.62
N ILE A 4 -0.71 -7.78 11.21
CA ILE A 4 -1.07 -9.20 11.28
C ILE A 4 -0.07 -10.02 12.08
N GLN A 5 1.23 -9.75 11.93
CA GLN A 5 2.32 -10.46 12.61
C GLN A 5 3.64 -9.71 12.40
N ASN A 6 4.68 -10.11 13.10
CA ASN A 6 6.06 -9.74 12.74
C ASN A 6 6.69 -10.78 11.80
N ALA A 7 7.82 -10.46 11.19
CA ALA A 7 8.53 -11.36 10.26
C ALA A 7 8.94 -12.68 10.91
N GLY A 8 9.14 -12.72 12.22
CA GLY A 8 9.40 -13.92 13.00
C GLY A 8 8.18 -14.81 13.28
N GLY A 9 6.99 -14.44 12.74
CA GLY A 9 5.76 -15.22 12.91
C GLY A 9 5.06 -15.05 14.28
N HIS A 10 5.56 -14.19 15.15
CA HIS A 10 4.94 -13.93 16.44
C HIS A 10 3.71 -13.02 16.31
N VAL A 11 2.61 -13.40 16.94
CA VAL A 11 1.32 -12.68 16.89
C VAL A 11 1.24 -11.56 17.96
N GLY A 12 2.23 -11.45 18.83
CA GLY A 12 2.29 -10.41 19.87
C GLY A 12 2.58 -9.03 19.29
N LEU A 13 1.52 -8.34 18.85
CA LEU A 13 1.62 -6.97 18.37
C LEU A 13 1.65 -6.04 19.57
N THR A 14 2.77 -5.37 19.79
CA THR A 14 2.92 -4.34 20.82
C THR A 14 2.76 -2.97 20.18
N ALA A 15 1.86 -2.17 20.71
CA ALA A 15 1.76 -0.75 20.37
C ALA A 15 2.42 0.07 21.47
N ARG A 16 3.07 1.17 21.10
CA ARG A 16 3.69 2.14 22.02
C ARG A 16 3.13 3.53 21.78
N ASN A 17 3.13 4.32 22.84
CA ASN A 17 2.75 5.73 22.77
C ASN A 17 3.90 6.58 22.22
N TYR A 18 3.55 7.46 21.30
CA TYR A 18 4.46 8.44 20.72
C TYR A 18 3.84 9.82 20.72
N PRO A 19 4.63 10.88 20.99
CA PRO A 19 4.11 12.24 20.90
C PRO A 19 3.71 12.54 19.44
N ILE A 20 2.54 13.13 19.27
CA ILE A 20 2.01 13.49 17.94
C ILE A 20 2.20 14.97 17.66
N ALA A 21 2.44 15.33 16.40
CA ALA A 21 2.49 16.72 15.98
C ALA A 21 1.12 17.39 16.13
N TYR A 22 1.17 18.65 16.59
CA TYR A 22 -0.01 19.49 16.78
C TYR A 22 -0.90 19.52 15.51
N ASN A 23 -2.22 19.50 15.74
CA ASN A 23 -3.25 19.55 14.67
C ASN A 23 -3.08 18.51 13.56
N THR A 24 -2.56 17.33 13.90
CA THR A 24 -2.36 16.25 12.94
C THR A 24 -3.46 15.20 13.08
N ALA A 25 -4.34 15.11 12.08
CA ALA A 25 -5.33 14.05 11.98
C ALA A 25 -4.66 12.77 11.46
N ILE A 26 -4.87 11.66 12.17
CA ILE A 26 -4.39 10.34 11.78
C ILE A 26 -5.52 9.34 12.06
N SER A 27 -5.80 8.48 11.09
CA SER A 27 -6.78 7.41 11.26
C SER A 27 -6.10 6.09 11.64
N ALA A 28 -6.78 5.27 12.44
CA ALA A 28 -6.30 3.93 12.73
C ALA A 28 -6.03 3.15 11.44
N GLY A 29 -4.89 2.47 11.38
CA GLY A 29 -4.45 1.74 10.19
C GLY A 29 -3.67 2.59 9.17
N GLU A 30 -3.49 3.88 9.39
CA GLU A 30 -2.63 4.69 8.53
C GLU A 30 -1.16 4.48 8.85
N VAL A 31 -0.33 4.56 7.80
CA VAL A 31 1.13 4.53 7.93
C VAL A 31 1.61 5.85 8.51
N VAL A 32 2.49 5.79 9.49
CA VAL A 32 3.04 6.97 10.20
C VAL A 32 4.57 6.98 10.17
N GLN A 33 5.13 8.17 10.30
CA GLN A 33 6.57 8.43 10.36
C GLN A 33 6.89 9.42 11.48
N LEU A 34 8.19 9.57 11.80
CA LEU A 34 8.66 10.62 12.69
C LEU A 34 9.14 11.84 11.90
N SER A 35 8.74 13.02 12.35
CA SER A 35 9.24 14.30 11.88
C SER A 35 9.60 15.15 13.10
N GLY A 36 10.88 15.46 13.28
CA GLY A 36 11.34 16.19 14.46
C GLY A 36 11.04 15.52 15.81
N GLY A 37 10.94 14.18 15.82
CA GLY A 37 10.58 13.40 17.02
C GLY A 37 9.09 13.28 17.29
N LEU A 38 8.24 13.88 16.45
CA LEU A 38 6.79 13.82 16.57
C LEU A 38 6.19 12.91 15.47
N VAL A 39 5.13 12.20 15.79
CA VAL A 39 4.39 11.39 14.82
C VAL A 39 3.62 12.30 13.87
N VAL A 40 3.76 12.02 12.60
CA VAL A 40 2.99 12.61 11.50
C VAL A 40 2.51 11.50 10.55
N ALA A 41 1.47 11.78 9.77
CA ALA A 41 1.06 10.88 8.70
C ALA A 41 2.19 10.72 7.68
N ALA A 42 2.36 9.52 7.14
CA ALA A 42 3.34 9.26 6.09
C ALA A 42 2.97 10.01 4.80
N ALA A 43 3.96 10.31 3.96
CA ALA A 43 3.69 10.84 2.63
C ALA A 43 3.19 9.72 1.70
N ALA A 44 2.34 10.04 0.74
CA ALA A 44 1.80 9.05 -0.21
C ALA A 44 2.90 8.30 -0.98
N ASN A 45 3.94 9.00 -1.41
CA ASN A 45 5.11 8.42 -2.11
C ASN A 45 6.21 7.94 -1.17
N GLN A 46 5.96 7.90 0.11
CA GLN A 46 6.82 7.57 1.25
C GLN A 46 8.31 7.43 0.92
N THR A 47 9.05 8.49 1.16
CA THR A 47 10.52 8.56 0.97
C THR A 47 11.28 8.60 2.29
N ALA A 48 10.60 8.94 3.40
CA ALA A 48 11.16 8.92 4.74
C ALA A 48 10.93 7.55 5.41
N ALA A 49 11.78 7.21 6.35
CA ALA A 49 11.67 5.98 7.14
C ALA A 49 10.31 5.90 7.87
N ILE A 50 9.73 4.72 7.89
CA ILE A 50 8.42 4.46 8.50
C ILE A 50 8.59 4.17 9.98
N LEU A 51 7.75 4.76 10.84
CA LEU A 51 7.66 4.37 12.24
C LEU A 51 6.78 3.13 12.43
N GLY A 52 5.64 3.08 11.75
CA GLY A 52 4.69 1.98 11.90
C GLY A 52 3.29 2.30 11.40
N ILE A 53 2.31 1.68 12.05
CA ILE A 53 0.88 1.82 11.74
C ILE A 53 0.17 2.39 12.98
N ALA A 54 -0.63 3.43 12.81
CA ALA A 54 -1.46 3.97 13.86
C ALA A 54 -2.46 2.92 14.38
N ALA A 55 -2.48 2.69 15.69
CA ALA A 55 -3.37 1.74 16.33
C ALA A 55 -4.74 2.35 16.67
N GLU A 56 -4.83 3.66 16.67
CA GLU A 56 -6.04 4.42 17.04
C GLU A 56 -6.22 5.65 16.15
N ASN A 57 -7.41 6.25 16.25
CA ASN A 57 -7.71 7.52 15.58
C ASN A 57 -7.26 8.69 16.43
N HIS A 58 -6.62 9.67 15.78
CA HIS A 58 -6.36 10.98 16.39
C HIS A 58 -7.04 12.07 15.53
N PRO A 59 -7.97 12.85 16.08
CA PRO A 59 -8.84 13.73 15.28
C PRO A 59 -8.12 14.96 14.67
N GLY A 60 -6.94 15.31 15.15
CA GLY A 60 -6.17 16.45 14.67
C GLY A 60 -6.78 17.82 14.94
N THR A 61 -8.04 17.86 15.37
CA THR A 61 -8.69 19.11 15.72
C THR A 61 -8.46 19.39 17.21
N GLU A 62 -8.02 20.61 17.48
CA GLU A 62 -8.01 21.09 18.83
C GLU A 62 -9.43 21.45 19.25
N ASP A 63 -9.93 20.74 20.21
CA ASP A 63 -10.92 21.28 21.11
C ASP A 63 -10.18 22.33 21.97
N PRO A 64 -10.54 23.63 21.90
CA PRO A 64 -9.93 24.66 22.75
C PRO A 64 -10.10 24.38 24.26
N LEU A 65 -10.98 23.46 24.62
CA LEU A 65 -11.14 22.93 25.97
C LEU A 65 -10.38 21.61 26.19
N ASN A 66 -9.79 21.04 25.15
CA ASN A 66 -9.01 19.81 25.24
C ASN A 66 -7.59 20.15 25.71
N LEU A 67 -7.32 19.99 26.97
CA LEU A 67 -6.00 20.12 27.60
C LEU A 67 -4.93 19.17 27.02
N ARG A 68 -5.28 18.41 25.99
CA ARG A 68 -4.38 17.53 25.22
C ARG A 68 -3.69 18.20 24.03
N ALA A 69 -3.76 19.52 23.90
CA ALA A 69 -3.30 20.26 22.72
C ALA A 69 -1.81 20.17 22.42
N ASN A 70 -0.96 19.99 23.42
CA ASN A 70 0.48 19.77 23.23
C ASN A 70 0.92 18.59 24.08
N GLY A 71 1.47 17.55 23.45
CA GLY A 71 1.95 16.36 24.16
C GLY A 71 0.92 15.25 24.23
N THR A 72 -0.11 15.27 23.38
CA THR A 72 -0.93 14.10 23.13
C THR A 72 -0.09 13.04 22.46
N GLU A 73 -0.31 11.84 22.88
CA GLU A 73 0.33 10.65 22.35
C GLU A 73 -0.65 9.92 21.45
N ILE A 74 -0.10 9.20 20.49
CA ILE A 74 -0.83 8.25 19.65
C ILE A 74 -0.20 6.87 19.80
N LEU A 75 -1.02 5.85 19.89
CA LEU A 75 -0.58 4.46 19.88
C LEU A 75 -0.18 4.04 18.47
N VAL A 76 1.03 3.51 18.34
CA VAL A 76 1.60 3.04 17.07
C VAL A 76 2.13 1.62 17.24
N TYR A 77 1.78 0.74 16.30
CA TYR A 77 2.46 -0.53 16.12
C TYR A 77 3.81 -0.25 15.44
N ASP A 78 4.89 -0.26 16.19
CA ASP A 78 6.21 0.23 15.80
C ASP A 78 7.28 -0.85 15.67
N ASN A 79 6.91 -2.11 15.63
CA ASN A 79 7.87 -3.20 15.43
C ASN A 79 8.49 -3.07 14.01
N PRO A 80 9.84 -3.00 13.87
CA PRO A 80 10.51 -2.92 12.57
C PRO A 80 10.16 -4.06 11.62
N GLU A 81 9.90 -5.25 12.16
CA GLU A 81 9.52 -6.44 11.39
C GLU A 81 8.00 -6.57 11.19
N LEU A 82 7.24 -5.50 11.42
CA LEU A 82 5.80 -5.54 11.33
C LEU A 82 5.34 -5.83 9.90
N ILE A 83 4.55 -6.89 9.75
CA ILE A 83 3.81 -7.20 8.54
C ILE A 83 2.38 -6.72 8.71
N PHE A 84 1.91 -5.93 7.76
CA PHE A 84 0.55 -5.42 7.74
C PHE A 84 -0.14 -5.71 6.41
N GLU A 85 -1.47 -5.86 6.48
CA GLU A 85 -2.31 -6.14 5.32
C GLU A 85 -3.05 -4.87 4.88
N CYS A 86 -3.15 -4.70 3.57
CA CYS A 86 -4.09 -3.77 2.96
C CYS A 86 -4.82 -4.44 1.79
N PRO A 87 -5.99 -3.93 1.39
CA PRO A 87 -6.67 -4.41 0.20
C PRO A 87 -5.78 -4.31 -1.02
N ALA A 88 -5.78 -5.36 -1.85
CA ALA A 88 -5.12 -5.32 -3.16
C ALA A 88 -5.86 -4.30 -4.05
N PRO A 89 -5.13 -3.47 -4.83
CA PRO A 89 -5.75 -2.49 -5.71
C PRO A 89 -6.49 -3.16 -6.84
N THR A 90 -7.54 -2.50 -7.31
CA THR A 90 -8.34 -2.94 -8.46
C THR A 90 -8.32 -1.88 -9.55
N PHE A 91 -8.52 -2.32 -10.79
CA PHE A 91 -8.72 -1.44 -11.95
C PHE A 91 -9.75 -2.02 -12.90
N ALA A 92 -10.38 -1.17 -13.70
CA ALA A 92 -11.27 -1.61 -14.77
C ALA A 92 -10.47 -1.87 -16.05
N ALA A 93 -10.70 -3.00 -16.69
CA ALA A 93 -10.16 -3.26 -18.02
C ALA A 93 -10.88 -2.38 -19.06
N SER A 94 -10.15 -1.90 -20.06
CA SER A 94 -10.70 -1.30 -21.28
C SER A 94 -10.83 -2.30 -22.43
N GLY A 95 -10.62 -3.59 -22.14
CA GLY A 95 -10.66 -4.71 -23.08
C GLY A 95 -9.40 -5.58 -22.97
N GLY A 96 -9.18 -6.39 -23.98
CA GLY A 96 -8.01 -7.27 -24.08
C GLY A 96 -8.24 -8.46 -25.00
N THR A 97 -7.33 -9.43 -24.92
CA THR A 97 -7.38 -10.70 -25.62
C THR A 97 -7.21 -11.86 -24.64
N ALA A 98 -7.13 -13.08 -25.12
CA ALA A 98 -6.83 -14.23 -24.26
C ALA A 98 -5.45 -14.12 -23.56
N THR A 99 -4.52 -13.31 -24.07
CA THR A 99 -3.16 -13.13 -23.53
C THR A 99 -2.85 -11.72 -23.06
N THR A 100 -3.79 -10.77 -23.19
CA THR A 100 -3.60 -9.38 -22.76
C THR A 100 -4.81 -8.87 -21.99
N VAL A 101 -4.55 -8.00 -21.02
CA VAL A 101 -5.57 -7.16 -20.35
C VAL A 101 -5.14 -5.72 -20.51
N THR A 102 -5.99 -4.90 -21.12
CA THR A 102 -5.72 -3.47 -21.32
C THR A 102 -6.51 -2.64 -20.32
N THR A 103 -5.95 -1.49 -19.93
CA THR A 103 -6.62 -0.52 -19.06
C THR A 103 -6.21 0.89 -19.44
N THR A 104 -6.96 1.88 -18.98
CA THR A 104 -6.62 3.29 -19.21
C THR A 104 -5.47 3.72 -18.30
N THR A 105 -4.74 4.78 -18.71
CA THR A 105 -3.72 5.41 -17.87
C THR A 105 -4.31 6.14 -16.65
N THR A 106 -5.62 6.34 -16.61
CA THR A 106 -6.31 6.89 -15.45
C THR A 106 -6.43 5.87 -14.32
N ASP A 107 -6.73 4.61 -14.67
CA ASP A 107 -6.93 3.53 -13.68
C ASP A 107 -5.60 2.98 -13.17
N VAL A 108 -4.59 2.94 -14.05
CA VAL A 108 -3.23 2.52 -13.70
C VAL A 108 -2.27 3.60 -14.18
N ALA A 109 -2.02 4.59 -13.33
CA ALA A 109 -1.29 5.81 -13.68
C ALA A 109 0.25 5.64 -13.67
N THR A 110 0.78 4.42 -13.80
CA THR A 110 2.23 4.21 -13.85
C THR A 110 2.79 4.52 -15.23
N THR A 111 3.94 5.18 -15.26
CA THR A 111 4.75 5.41 -16.48
C THR A 111 5.97 4.50 -16.54
N THR A 112 6.16 3.63 -15.54
CA THR A 112 7.29 2.72 -15.45
C THR A 112 6.94 1.44 -16.21
N ALA A 113 7.63 1.17 -17.30
CA ALA A 113 7.56 -0.13 -17.97
C ALA A 113 8.00 -1.24 -17.00
N ASP A 114 7.46 -2.43 -17.19
CA ASP A 114 7.75 -3.63 -16.40
C ASP A 114 7.39 -3.53 -14.89
N ALA A 115 6.74 -2.44 -14.46
CA ALA A 115 6.45 -2.19 -13.04
C ALA A 115 5.68 -3.33 -12.33
N PHE A 116 4.95 -4.14 -13.09
CA PHE A 116 4.12 -5.23 -12.57
C PHE A 116 4.56 -6.62 -13.03
N ASN A 117 5.69 -6.73 -13.74
CA ASN A 117 6.23 -8.03 -14.16
C ASN A 117 6.47 -8.93 -12.92
N GLY A 118 6.07 -10.20 -13.02
CA GLY A 118 6.14 -11.14 -11.90
C GLY A 118 5.04 -10.98 -10.85
N GLY A 119 4.14 -10.00 -11.00
CA GLY A 119 2.90 -9.89 -10.23
C GLY A 119 1.81 -10.82 -10.72
N PHE A 120 0.58 -10.64 -10.21
CA PHE A 120 -0.57 -11.44 -10.62
C PHE A 120 -1.79 -10.55 -10.86
N LEU A 121 -2.57 -10.92 -11.88
CA LEU A 121 -3.95 -10.45 -12.06
C LEU A 121 -4.93 -11.53 -11.64
N VAL A 122 -5.97 -11.11 -10.93
CA VAL A 122 -7.14 -11.96 -10.65
C VAL A 122 -8.34 -11.35 -11.35
N SER A 123 -8.94 -12.14 -12.23
CA SER A 123 -10.10 -11.71 -13.02
C SER A 123 -11.38 -11.63 -12.18
N PRO A 124 -12.46 -11.02 -12.71
CA PRO A 124 -13.78 -11.04 -12.07
C PRO A 124 -14.29 -12.44 -11.72
N LYS A 125 -13.89 -13.45 -12.51
CA LYS A 125 -14.25 -14.87 -12.30
C LYS A 125 -13.35 -15.60 -11.31
N GLY A 126 -12.35 -14.91 -10.74
CA GLY A 126 -11.41 -15.50 -9.79
C GLY A 126 -10.20 -16.19 -10.43
N ASN A 127 -10.05 -16.17 -11.76
CA ASN A 127 -8.91 -16.78 -12.43
C ASN A 127 -7.64 -15.96 -12.19
N LYS A 128 -6.62 -16.59 -11.61
CA LYS A 128 -5.33 -15.99 -11.31
C LYS A 128 -4.34 -16.23 -12.46
N ARG A 129 -3.72 -15.16 -12.96
CA ARG A 129 -2.71 -15.21 -14.03
C ARG A 129 -1.49 -14.37 -13.66
N ALA A 130 -0.30 -14.92 -13.87
CA ALA A 130 0.93 -14.16 -13.68
C ALA A 130 1.06 -13.07 -14.76
N VAL A 131 1.53 -11.89 -14.37
CA VAL A 131 1.91 -10.84 -15.33
C VAL A 131 3.32 -11.16 -15.83
N THR A 132 3.44 -11.45 -17.10
CA THR A 132 4.74 -11.77 -17.74
C THR A 132 5.39 -10.53 -18.31
N ASP A 133 4.59 -9.53 -18.68
CA ASP A 133 5.07 -8.25 -19.19
C ASP A 133 4.05 -7.16 -18.92
N PHE A 134 4.52 -5.94 -18.72
CA PHE A 134 3.69 -4.75 -18.56
C PHE A 134 4.25 -3.63 -19.42
N ALA A 135 3.48 -3.23 -20.42
CA ALA A 135 3.80 -2.12 -21.30
C ALA A 135 2.87 -0.93 -21.01
N ASN A 136 3.47 0.24 -20.87
CA ASN A 136 2.73 1.49 -20.75
C ASN A 136 2.79 2.31 -22.03
N SER A 137 1.71 3.01 -22.33
CA SER A 137 1.64 4.02 -23.39
C SER A 137 1.01 5.31 -22.88
N THR A 138 0.85 6.30 -23.74
CA THR A 138 0.25 7.58 -23.35
C THR A 138 -1.24 7.50 -23.01
N THR A 139 -1.94 6.48 -23.49
CA THR A 139 -3.40 6.34 -23.33
C THR A 139 -3.82 4.99 -22.76
N THR A 140 -3.03 3.95 -22.97
CA THR A 140 -3.41 2.57 -22.65
C THR A 140 -2.24 1.84 -22.05
N ASN A 141 -2.49 1.15 -20.94
CA ASN A 141 -1.57 0.22 -20.33
C ASN A 141 -1.96 -1.21 -20.69
N THR A 142 -0.99 -2.07 -20.91
CA THR A 142 -1.20 -3.46 -21.33
C THR A 142 -0.45 -4.41 -20.41
N PHE A 143 -1.21 -5.31 -19.78
CA PHE A 143 -0.67 -6.45 -19.06
C PHE A 143 -0.65 -7.67 -19.97
N THR A 144 0.50 -8.26 -20.18
CA THR A 144 0.65 -9.55 -20.88
C THR A 144 0.57 -10.68 -19.84
N VAL A 145 -0.26 -11.65 -20.10
CA VAL A 145 -0.54 -12.79 -19.20
C VAL A 145 -0.57 -14.09 -20.01
N PRO A 146 -0.36 -15.26 -19.38
CA PRO A 146 -0.62 -16.54 -20.03
C PRO A 146 -2.05 -16.62 -20.57
N SER A 147 -2.25 -17.42 -21.64
CA SER A 147 -3.56 -17.60 -22.27
C SER A 147 -4.66 -17.94 -21.27
N GLY A 148 -5.80 -17.33 -21.45
CA GLY A 148 -6.96 -17.50 -20.57
C GLY A 148 -8.20 -16.85 -21.15
N GLU A 149 -9.07 -16.31 -20.29
CA GLU A 149 -10.25 -15.58 -20.71
C GLU A 149 -9.91 -14.23 -21.34
N THR A 150 -10.70 -13.85 -22.35
CA THR A 150 -10.64 -12.52 -22.95
C THR A 150 -11.21 -11.49 -21.96
N ALA A 151 -10.46 -10.41 -21.72
CA ALA A 151 -10.93 -9.30 -20.91
C ALA A 151 -11.95 -8.47 -21.70
N ALA A 152 -13.10 -8.19 -21.10
CA ALA A 152 -14.10 -7.29 -21.64
C ALA A 152 -13.91 -5.87 -21.04
N ASP A 153 -14.42 -4.88 -21.76
CA ASP A 153 -14.49 -3.52 -21.23
C ASP A 153 -15.37 -3.47 -19.96
N GLY A 154 -14.85 -2.82 -18.92
CA GLY A 154 -15.50 -2.75 -17.62
C GLY A 154 -15.25 -3.93 -16.68
N ASP A 155 -14.56 -4.99 -17.11
CA ASP A 155 -14.14 -6.09 -16.23
C ASP A 155 -13.20 -5.58 -15.12
N VAL A 156 -13.52 -5.83 -13.86
CA VAL A 156 -12.70 -5.38 -12.72
C VAL A 156 -11.69 -6.45 -12.34
N TYR A 157 -10.42 -6.14 -12.52
CA TYR A 157 -9.28 -6.98 -12.14
C TYR A 157 -8.69 -6.53 -10.81
N THR A 158 -8.24 -7.50 -10.02
CA THR A 158 -7.43 -7.24 -8.81
C THR A 158 -5.96 -7.47 -9.15
N LEU A 159 -5.10 -6.49 -8.86
CA LEU A 159 -3.67 -6.55 -9.13
C LEU A 159 -2.89 -6.83 -7.84
N TYR A 160 -2.00 -7.81 -7.93
CA TYR A 160 -1.04 -8.13 -6.87
C TYR A 160 0.37 -7.84 -7.38
N PRO A 161 1.03 -6.76 -6.91
CA PRO A 161 2.39 -6.45 -7.31
C PRO A 161 3.36 -7.58 -6.97
N GLN A 162 4.49 -7.66 -7.66
CA GLN A 162 5.54 -8.63 -7.39
C GLN A 162 6.04 -8.52 -5.93
N ILE A 163 6.37 -9.66 -5.32
CA ILE A 163 7.02 -9.68 -3.99
C ILE A 163 8.37 -8.96 -4.08
N GLY A 164 8.65 -8.11 -3.10
CA GLY A 164 9.82 -7.24 -3.09
C GLY A 164 9.64 -5.94 -3.87
N CYS A 165 8.57 -5.81 -4.68
CA CYS A 165 8.35 -4.63 -5.53
C CYS A 165 7.97 -3.39 -4.71
N ALA A 166 8.58 -2.26 -5.05
CA ALA A 166 8.22 -0.93 -4.57
C ALA A 166 7.77 0.00 -5.73
N ALA A 167 7.82 -0.46 -6.98
CA ALA A 167 7.45 0.32 -8.15
C ALA A 167 5.99 0.11 -8.57
N GLY A 168 5.43 1.09 -9.23
CA GLY A 168 4.08 1.01 -9.80
C GLY A 168 2.93 1.20 -8.81
N TRP A 169 3.19 1.43 -7.54
CA TRP A 169 2.18 1.69 -6.51
C TRP A 169 2.71 2.62 -5.41
N ARG A 170 1.82 3.29 -4.73
CA ARG A 170 2.11 4.10 -3.54
C ARG A 170 0.93 4.05 -2.56
N LEU A 171 1.09 4.68 -1.40
CA LEU A 171 -0.04 4.92 -0.50
C LEU A 171 -1.04 5.87 -1.15
N ASP A 172 -2.31 5.68 -0.87
CA ASP A 172 -3.35 6.63 -1.24
C ASP A 172 -3.13 7.96 -0.49
N SER A 173 -3.17 9.09 -1.20
CA SER A 173 -2.92 10.41 -0.60
C SER A 173 -4.03 10.89 0.35
N THR A 174 -5.21 10.31 0.24
CA THR A 174 -6.36 10.62 1.09
C THR A 174 -6.53 9.64 2.24
N THR A 175 -6.08 8.40 2.03
CA THR A 175 -6.27 7.31 3.00
C THR A 175 -5.02 6.45 3.03
N LEU A 176 -4.05 6.82 3.86
CA LEU A 176 -2.73 6.16 3.96
C LEU A 176 -2.79 4.70 4.48
N SER A 177 -3.97 4.13 4.56
CA SER A 177 -4.23 2.71 4.84
C SER A 177 -4.50 1.86 3.59
N LYS A 178 -4.43 2.45 2.40
CA LYS A 178 -4.62 1.80 1.09
C LYS A 178 -3.46 2.06 0.17
N ILE A 179 -3.36 1.28 -0.89
CA ILE A 179 -2.43 1.54 -1.99
C ILE A 179 -3.19 1.86 -3.27
N VAL A 180 -2.57 2.68 -4.10
CA VAL A 180 -3.05 3.03 -5.44
C VAL A 180 -1.95 2.79 -6.47
N LEU A 181 -2.36 2.50 -7.70
CA LEU A 181 -1.46 2.25 -8.82
C LEU A 181 -1.03 3.58 -9.44
N THR A 182 0.27 3.85 -9.53
CA THR A 182 0.77 5.17 -9.95
C THR A 182 2.19 5.10 -10.50
N ALA A 183 2.60 6.18 -11.17
CA ALA A 183 3.95 6.37 -11.70
C ALA A 183 5.03 6.43 -10.60
N THR A 184 4.71 7.01 -9.44
CA THR A 184 5.68 7.19 -8.36
C THR A 184 5.53 6.03 -7.36
N GLY A 185 6.54 5.18 -7.27
CA GLY A 185 6.57 4.07 -6.35
C GLY A 185 6.76 4.51 -4.88
N CYS A 186 6.41 3.62 -3.96
CA CYS A 186 6.72 3.75 -2.53
C CYS A 186 8.06 3.08 -2.26
N THR A 187 9.08 3.84 -1.89
CA THR A 187 10.45 3.33 -1.72
C THR A 187 10.72 2.73 -0.33
N LYS A 188 9.87 3.01 0.64
CA LYS A 188 10.05 2.59 2.04
C LYS A 188 9.13 1.46 2.48
N LEU A 189 8.34 0.91 1.56
CA LEU A 189 7.52 -0.27 1.76
C LEU A 189 7.82 -1.30 0.67
N LYS A 190 7.75 -2.57 1.01
CA LYS A 190 7.86 -3.69 0.06
C LYS A 190 6.72 -4.68 0.24
N VAL A 191 6.33 -5.34 -0.85
CA VAL A 191 5.39 -6.45 -0.82
C VAL A 191 6.12 -7.69 -0.31
N VAL A 192 5.59 -8.33 0.72
CA VAL A 192 6.15 -9.56 1.31
C VAL A 192 5.25 -10.77 1.16
N GLY A 193 4.02 -10.59 0.67
CA GLY A 193 3.11 -11.69 0.41
C GLY A 193 1.76 -11.27 -0.14
N HIS A 194 0.99 -12.25 -0.57
CA HIS A 194 -0.36 -12.09 -1.11
C HIS A 194 -1.33 -13.03 -0.38
N ASP A 195 -2.53 -12.55 -0.15
CA ASP A 195 -3.68 -13.35 0.27
C ASP A 195 -4.76 -13.20 -0.81
N PHE A 196 -4.79 -14.16 -1.72
CA PHE A 196 -5.69 -14.12 -2.88
C PHE A 196 -7.16 -14.33 -2.49
N ASP A 197 -7.42 -15.14 -1.47
CA ASP A 197 -8.79 -15.47 -1.02
C ASP A 197 -9.44 -14.24 -0.39
N ARG A 198 -8.66 -13.47 0.39
CA ARG A 198 -9.13 -12.26 1.06
C ARG A 198 -8.90 -10.98 0.24
N LYS A 199 -8.31 -11.10 -0.95
CA LYS A 199 -7.91 -9.98 -1.82
C LYS A 199 -7.04 -8.94 -1.09
N MET A 200 -6.05 -9.42 -0.34
CA MET A 200 -5.13 -8.59 0.44
C MET A 200 -3.70 -8.75 -0.05
N ILE A 201 -2.91 -7.70 0.12
CA ILE A 201 -1.46 -7.75 0.00
C ILE A 201 -0.83 -7.54 1.37
N ARG A 202 0.33 -8.15 1.58
CA ARG A 202 1.13 -8.02 2.80
C ARG A 202 2.33 -7.15 2.52
N LEU A 203 2.50 -6.15 3.35
CA LEU A 203 3.54 -5.14 3.24
C LEU A 203 4.43 -5.15 4.48
N MET A 204 5.68 -4.74 4.30
CA MET A 204 6.64 -4.51 5.38
C MET A 204 7.44 -3.25 5.09
N ALA A 205 7.88 -2.55 6.12
CA ALA A 205 8.81 -1.43 5.98
C ALA A 205 10.17 -1.92 5.47
N VAL A 206 10.77 -1.18 4.53
CA VAL A 206 12.16 -1.41 4.09
C VAL A 206 13.11 -0.74 5.07
N GLU A 207 12.75 0.45 5.54
CA GLU A 207 13.53 1.25 6.48
C GLU A 207 12.61 1.74 7.60
N HIS A 208 13.03 1.52 8.83
CA HIS A 208 12.28 1.88 10.01
C HIS A 208 12.88 3.12 10.69
N SER A 209 12.03 4.02 11.22
CA SER A 209 12.45 5.28 11.86
C SER A 209 13.33 5.08 13.10
N LEU A 210 13.35 3.89 13.68
CA LEU A 210 14.24 3.55 14.80
C LEU A 210 15.61 3.01 14.35
N GLY A 211 15.96 3.15 13.06
CA GLY A 211 17.29 2.84 12.55
C GLY A 211 17.53 1.36 12.22
N VAL A 212 16.47 0.58 12.03
CA VAL A 212 16.56 -0.82 11.58
C VAL A 212 16.24 -0.89 10.08
N GLU A 213 17.20 -1.38 9.29
CA GLU A 213 16.98 -1.75 7.89
C GLU A 213 16.58 -3.24 7.80
N ASN A 214 15.59 -3.56 6.96
CA ASN A 214 15.04 -4.91 6.76
C ASN A 214 15.21 -5.39 5.31
#